data_3bff87fee22878a93e47c494396bdb44
#
_entry.id   3bff87fee22878a93e47c494396bdb44
#
_cell.length_a   1.000
_cell.length_b   1.000
_cell.length_c   1.000
_cell.angle_alpha   90.00
_cell.angle_beta   90.00
_cell.angle_gamma   90.00
#
_symmetry.space_group_name_H-M   'P 1'
#
loop_
_entity.id
_entity.type
_entity.pdbx_description
1 polymer ?
#
loop_
_entity_poly.entity_id
_entity_poly.type
_entity_poly.pdbx_seq_one_letter_code
_entity_poly.pdbx_strand_id
1 'polypeptide(L)'
;MGGVNSYFCSKLIYKRKKMYRIITTIAVAFATITAVNAQEFKVGAKAGLLFPTVSNIKTTFTDSEGIAAIEYKTGFKTGFHFGGFVEYGFNDHLFVEGGIDYSFQGAKVKSLEVITRDSNGNIKDIQKEDIQKGKWNTQQLNIPLWVKYDIAGFRPKVGVNLGYLTKIEIKGEGDNQKEETQSLPPKKRFDFGLGLGAEYNLPFGLFFDATFNLGLTNLSNESKTELDNQGRVSSFRPSAEFKNRVIQIGVGYKF
;
A
#
# COMPACT_ATOMS: atom_id res chain seq x y z
N MET A 1 -33.15 8.46 35.77
CA MET A 1 -31.84 8.07 35.14
C MET A 1 -31.97 6.72 34.42
N GLY A 2 -32.59 6.63 33.25
CA GLY A 2 -32.90 5.35 32.59
C GLY A 2 -32.94 5.35 31.05
N GLY A 3 -32.60 6.49 30.39
CA GLY A 3 -32.83 6.62 28.94
C GLY A 3 -31.61 6.39 28.00
N VAL A 4 -30.40 6.41 28.49
CA VAL A 4 -29.18 6.40 27.64
C VAL A 4 -28.75 4.98 27.25
N ASN A 5 -29.03 3.98 28.07
CA ASN A 5 -28.60 2.58 27.81
C ASN A 5 -29.42 1.85 26.74
N SER A 6 -30.68 2.21 26.54
CA SER A 6 -31.57 1.57 25.54
C SER A 6 -31.21 1.96 24.11
N TYR A 7 -30.82 3.21 23.86
CA TYR A 7 -30.42 3.71 22.55
C TYR A 7 -29.07 3.11 22.06
N PHE A 8 -28.13 2.90 22.97
CA PHE A 8 -26.82 2.31 22.65
C PHE A 8 -26.96 0.81 22.29
N CYS A 9 -27.78 0.09 23.02
CA CYS A 9 -28.04 -1.33 22.79
C CYS A 9 -28.78 -1.59 21.46
N SER A 10 -29.78 -0.76 21.13
CA SER A 10 -30.52 -0.87 19.86
C SER A 10 -29.64 -0.58 18.63
N LYS A 11 -28.71 0.39 18.72
CA LYS A 11 -27.79 0.76 17.65
C LYS A 11 -26.72 -0.33 17.40
N LEU A 12 -26.26 -1.01 18.46
CA LEU A 12 -25.35 -2.15 18.39
C LEU A 12 -26.01 -3.38 17.75
N ILE A 13 -27.25 -3.68 18.13
CA ILE A 13 -28.04 -4.80 17.58
C ILE A 13 -28.36 -4.54 16.09
N TYR A 14 -28.70 -3.31 15.72
CA TYR A 14 -28.96 -2.93 14.33
C TYR A 14 -27.70 -3.05 13.45
N LYS A 15 -26.54 -2.61 13.96
CA LYS A 15 -25.25 -2.71 13.27
C LYS A 15 -24.83 -4.18 13.07
N ARG A 16 -25.05 -5.03 14.08
CA ARG A 16 -24.84 -6.48 13.99
C ARG A 16 -25.74 -7.15 12.96
N LYS A 17 -27.05 -6.88 12.96
CA LYS A 17 -28.00 -7.42 11.97
C LYS A 17 -27.67 -6.99 10.54
N LYS A 18 -27.22 -5.73 10.33
CA LYS A 18 -26.79 -5.25 9.02
C LYS A 18 -25.53 -5.96 8.53
N MET A 19 -24.57 -6.22 9.42
CA MET A 19 -23.35 -6.96 9.10
C MET A 19 -23.63 -8.41 8.72
N TYR A 20 -24.48 -9.13 9.47
CA TYR A 20 -24.88 -10.50 9.12
C TYR A 20 -25.60 -10.57 7.76
N ARG A 21 -26.48 -9.62 7.45
CA ARG A 21 -27.14 -9.56 6.15
C ARG A 21 -26.15 -9.38 5.00
N ILE A 22 -25.15 -8.54 5.15
CA ILE A 22 -24.09 -8.35 4.15
C ILE A 22 -23.28 -9.64 3.98
N ILE A 23 -22.87 -10.27 5.08
CA ILE A 23 -22.11 -11.54 5.05
C ILE A 23 -22.94 -12.65 4.41
N THR A 24 -24.23 -12.76 4.76
CA THR A 24 -25.13 -13.77 4.16
C THR A 24 -25.36 -13.50 2.68
N THR A 25 -25.53 -12.23 2.27
CA THR A 25 -25.70 -11.88 0.85
C THR A 25 -24.44 -12.21 0.05
N ILE A 26 -23.26 -11.94 0.59
CA ILE A 26 -21.97 -12.28 -0.02
C ILE A 26 -21.84 -13.82 -0.11
N ALA A 27 -22.14 -14.55 0.95
CA ALA A 27 -22.08 -16.01 0.98
C ALA A 27 -23.06 -16.65 -0.03
N VAL A 28 -24.29 -16.13 -0.14
CA VAL A 28 -25.27 -16.58 -1.12
C VAL A 28 -24.83 -16.23 -2.55
N ALA A 29 -24.30 -15.04 -2.79
CA ALA A 29 -23.74 -14.65 -4.08
C ALA A 29 -22.57 -15.56 -4.48
N PHE A 30 -21.69 -15.93 -3.56
CA PHE A 30 -20.63 -16.90 -3.80
C PHE A 30 -21.19 -18.30 -4.12
N ALA A 31 -22.19 -18.77 -3.38
CA ALA A 31 -22.81 -20.08 -3.61
C ALA A 31 -23.55 -20.17 -4.95
N THR A 32 -24.12 -19.07 -5.45
CA THR A 32 -24.78 -19.05 -6.77
C THR A 32 -23.79 -19.01 -7.94
N ILE A 33 -22.62 -18.39 -7.76
CA ILE A 33 -21.55 -18.36 -8.77
C ILE A 33 -20.95 -19.76 -8.98
N THR A 34 -20.86 -20.58 -7.95
CA THR A 34 -20.33 -21.95 -8.04
C THR A 34 -21.30 -22.95 -8.71
N ALA A 35 -22.57 -22.60 -8.87
CA ALA A 35 -23.58 -23.45 -9.51
C ALA A 35 -23.63 -23.32 -11.04
N VAL A 36 -23.02 -22.29 -11.62
CA VAL A 36 -23.04 -22.04 -13.07
C VAL A 36 -21.66 -22.33 -13.64
N ASN A 37 -21.48 -23.50 -14.25
CA ASN A 37 -20.24 -23.93 -14.93
C ASN A 37 -18.97 -23.90 -14.05
N ALA A 38 -18.87 -24.88 -13.14
CA ALA A 38 -17.75 -25.06 -12.22
C ALA A 38 -16.35 -25.22 -12.88
N GLN A 39 -16.27 -25.32 -14.20
CA GLN A 39 -15.01 -25.42 -14.94
C GLN A 39 -14.38 -24.04 -15.23
N GLU A 40 -15.15 -22.96 -15.22
CA GLU A 40 -14.67 -21.63 -15.60
C GLU A 40 -14.33 -20.75 -14.39
N PHE A 41 -14.98 -20.96 -13.24
CA PHE A 41 -14.76 -20.19 -12.03
C PHE A 41 -13.95 -20.95 -10.98
N LYS A 42 -12.89 -20.31 -10.49
CA LYS A 42 -12.12 -20.78 -9.34
C LYS A 42 -12.10 -19.71 -8.26
N VAL A 43 -12.28 -20.11 -7.02
CA VAL A 43 -12.11 -19.25 -5.86
C VAL A 43 -10.82 -19.67 -5.17
N GLY A 44 -10.07 -18.72 -4.65
CA GLY A 44 -8.82 -19.03 -4.01
C GLY A 44 -8.46 -18.06 -2.89
N ALA A 45 -7.44 -18.45 -2.15
CA ALA A 45 -6.81 -17.62 -1.15
C ALA A 45 -5.30 -17.59 -1.39
N LYS A 46 -4.66 -16.49 -1.05
CA LYS A 46 -3.20 -16.32 -1.16
C LYS A 46 -2.64 -15.54 0.01
N ALA A 47 -1.39 -15.82 0.35
CA ALA A 47 -0.63 -15.08 1.33
C ALA A 47 0.85 -15.05 0.93
N GLY A 48 1.59 -14.06 1.41
CA GLY A 48 3.00 -13.96 1.06
C GLY A 48 3.72 -12.82 1.74
N LEU A 49 4.98 -12.72 1.36
CA LEU A 49 5.89 -11.67 1.80
C LEU A 49 5.88 -10.51 0.82
N LEU A 50 6.04 -9.32 1.36
CA LEU A 50 6.16 -8.07 0.64
C LEU A 50 7.55 -7.48 0.88
N PHE A 51 8.13 -6.96 -0.17
CA PHE A 51 9.36 -6.16 -0.14
C PHE A 51 9.05 -4.78 -0.71
N PRO A 52 8.30 -3.96 0.03
CA PRO A 52 7.97 -2.62 -0.41
C PRO A 52 9.16 -1.70 -0.29
N THR A 53 9.26 -0.78 -1.24
CA THR A 53 10.12 0.39 -1.16
C THR A 53 9.33 1.60 -1.63
N VAL A 54 9.75 2.76 -1.20
CA VAL A 54 9.21 4.02 -1.71
C VAL A 54 10.32 4.76 -2.43
N SER A 55 9.96 5.63 -3.36
CA SER A 55 10.94 6.54 -3.95
C SER A 55 11.56 7.40 -2.85
N ASN A 56 12.84 7.77 -3.03
CA ASN A 56 13.49 8.69 -2.10
C ASN A 56 12.68 9.99 -1.97
N ILE A 57 12.52 10.43 -0.73
CA ILE A 57 11.75 11.63 -0.43
C ILE A 57 12.70 12.81 -0.54
N LYS A 58 12.49 13.69 -1.54
CA LYS A 58 13.26 14.92 -1.73
C LYS A 58 12.43 16.13 -1.36
N THR A 59 13.01 17.01 -0.58
CA THR A 59 12.45 18.30 -0.22
C THR A 59 13.45 19.38 -0.57
N THR A 60 13.04 20.35 -1.36
CA THR A 60 13.91 21.46 -1.76
C THR A 60 13.41 22.75 -1.13
N PHE A 61 14.33 23.48 -0.51
CA PHE A 61 14.13 24.81 0.02
C PHE A 61 14.95 25.77 -0.83
N THR A 62 14.37 26.91 -1.18
CA THR A 62 15.07 27.96 -1.92
C THR A 62 14.93 29.27 -1.14
N ASP A 63 16.04 29.91 -0.83
CA ASP A 63 16.10 31.23 -0.24
C ASP A 63 17.04 32.13 -1.02
N SER A 64 17.31 33.37 -0.51
CA SER A 64 18.21 34.34 -1.13
C SER A 64 19.68 33.92 -1.10
N GLU A 65 20.06 32.96 -0.26
CA GLU A 65 21.42 32.47 -0.09
C GLU A 65 21.74 31.22 -0.91
N GLY A 66 20.71 30.56 -1.45
CA GLY A 66 20.90 29.38 -2.28
C GLY A 66 19.76 28.37 -2.21
N ILE A 67 20.07 27.12 -2.55
CA ILE A 67 19.12 26.02 -2.58
C ILE A 67 19.60 24.93 -1.62
N ALA A 68 18.80 24.59 -0.64
CA ALA A 68 19.00 23.43 0.22
C ALA A 68 18.02 22.31 -0.17
N ALA A 69 18.52 21.12 -0.41
CA ALA A 69 17.70 19.93 -0.66
C ALA A 69 17.92 18.90 0.45
N ILE A 70 16.85 18.45 1.04
CA ILE A 70 16.86 17.36 2.02
C ILE A 70 16.37 16.09 1.31
N GLU A 71 17.19 15.04 1.30
CA GLU A 71 16.85 13.76 0.72
C GLU A 71 16.86 12.66 1.79
N TYR A 72 15.70 12.05 2.01
CA TYR A 72 15.57 10.85 2.84
C TYR A 72 15.76 9.62 1.96
N LYS A 73 16.83 8.88 2.18
CA LYS A 73 17.05 7.59 1.52
C LYS A 73 16.28 6.50 2.24
N THR A 74 15.45 5.81 1.48
CA THR A 74 14.61 4.73 1.99
C THR A 74 15.18 3.37 1.62
N GLY A 75 14.75 2.34 2.32
CA GLY A 75 15.13 0.95 2.06
C GLY A 75 13.96 0.01 2.24
N PHE A 76 14.15 -1.21 1.75
CA PHE A 76 13.15 -2.26 1.89
C PHE A 76 12.87 -2.58 3.36
N LYS A 77 11.60 -2.82 3.65
CA LYS A 77 11.13 -3.38 4.90
C LYS A 77 10.23 -4.56 4.56
N THR A 78 10.57 -5.75 5.04
CA THR A 78 9.73 -6.92 4.86
C THR A 78 8.36 -6.69 5.47
N GLY A 79 7.33 -6.95 4.69
CA GLY A 79 5.93 -6.95 5.08
C GLY A 79 5.29 -8.27 4.72
N PHE A 80 3.98 -8.35 4.89
CA PHE A 80 3.20 -9.52 4.49
C PHE A 80 1.83 -9.10 3.99
N HIS A 81 1.20 -9.99 3.22
CA HIS A 81 -0.16 -9.81 2.72
C HIS A 81 -0.93 -11.12 2.77
N PHE A 82 -2.22 -11.00 2.77
CA PHE A 82 -3.14 -12.11 2.59
C PHE A 82 -4.44 -11.63 1.96
N GLY A 83 -5.08 -12.51 1.20
CA GLY A 83 -6.31 -12.15 0.51
C GLY A 83 -7.02 -13.34 -0.11
N GLY A 84 -8.19 -13.04 -0.65
CA GLY A 84 -9.00 -13.96 -1.43
C GLY A 84 -9.24 -13.40 -2.82
N PHE A 85 -9.48 -14.30 -3.76
CA PHE A 85 -9.72 -13.94 -5.15
C PHE A 85 -10.71 -14.88 -5.84
N VAL A 86 -11.23 -14.40 -6.94
CA VAL A 86 -12.01 -15.18 -7.91
C VAL A 86 -11.26 -15.10 -9.24
N GLU A 87 -11.09 -16.24 -9.89
CA GLU A 87 -10.50 -16.37 -11.21
C GLU A 87 -11.54 -16.93 -12.17
N TYR A 88 -11.64 -16.34 -13.35
CA TYR A 88 -12.46 -16.80 -14.45
C TYR A 88 -11.60 -17.16 -15.66
N GLY A 89 -11.77 -18.37 -16.17
CA GLY A 89 -11.12 -18.85 -17.39
C GLY A 89 -12.01 -18.64 -18.61
N PHE A 90 -11.58 -17.83 -19.56
CA PHE A 90 -12.27 -17.67 -20.85
C PHE A 90 -12.03 -18.87 -21.78
N ASN A 91 -10.89 -19.49 -21.63
CA ASN A 91 -10.47 -20.72 -22.31
C ASN A 91 -9.30 -21.35 -21.55
N ASP A 92 -8.69 -22.39 -22.10
CA ASP A 92 -7.59 -23.14 -21.48
C ASP A 92 -6.33 -22.28 -21.20
N HIS A 93 -6.21 -21.12 -21.86
CA HIS A 93 -5.03 -20.28 -21.77
C HIS A 93 -5.29 -18.90 -21.14
N LEU A 94 -6.46 -18.31 -21.31
CA LEU A 94 -6.73 -16.95 -20.88
C LEU A 94 -7.59 -16.89 -19.64
N PHE A 95 -7.07 -16.25 -18.59
CA PHE A 95 -7.73 -16.10 -17.29
C PHE A 95 -7.76 -14.66 -16.84
N VAL A 96 -8.80 -14.29 -16.10
CA VAL A 96 -8.92 -13.01 -15.39
C VAL A 96 -9.14 -13.30 -13.92
N GLU A 97 -8.40 -12.61 -13.07
CA GLU A 97 -8.54 -12.68 -11.61
C GLU A 97 -8.91 -11.32 -11.05
N GLY A 98 -9.86 -11.31 -10.13
CA GLY A 98 -10.16 -10.17 -9.27
C GLY A 98 -10.16 -10.60 -7.82
N GLY A 99 -9.61 -9.76 -6.93
CA GLY A 99 -9.50 -10.15 -5.53
C GLY A 99 -9.59 -8.99 -4.55
N ILE A 100 -9.50 -9.36 -3.27
CA ILE A 100 -9.33 -8.44 -2.16
C ILE A 100 -8.12 -8.93 -1.37
N ASP A 101 -7.16 -8.04 -1.15
CA ASP A 101 -5.91 -8.34 -0.47
C ASP A 101 -5.63 -7.28 0.59
N TYR A 102 -5.26 -7.71 1.79
CA TYR A 102 -4.85 -6.81 2.86
C TYR A 102 -3.34 -6.92 3.07
N SER A 103 -2.66 -5.79 3.03
CA SER A 103 -1.21 -5.73 3.07
C SER A 103 -0.69 -4.88 4.22
N PHE A 104 0.36 -5.38 4.87
CA PHE A 104 1.16 -4.68 5.86
C PHE A 104 2.50 -4.36 5.23
N GLN A 105 2.69 -3.10 4.87
CA GLN A 105 3.82 -2.61 4.11
C GLN A 105 4.63 -1.61 4.93
N GLY A 106 5.72 -1.14 4.38
CA GLY A 106 6.47 -0.04 4.97
C GLY A 106 7.82 0.17 4.30
N ALA A 107 8.55 1.13 4.83
CA ALA A 107 9.92 1.43 4.43
C ALA A 107 10.76 1.71 5.67
N LYS A 108 12.06 1.42 5.57
CA LYS A 108 13.07 1.90 6.52
C LYS A 108 13.62 3.22 6.01
N VAL A 109 13.79 4.18 6.89
CA VAL A 109 14.60 5.37 6.59
C VAL A 109 16.04 5.03 6.91
N LYS A 110 16.93 5.10 5.91
CA LYS A 110 18.34 4.73 6.07
C LYS A 110 19.21 5.92 6.46
N SER A 111 19.05 7.01 5.72
CA SER A 111 19.84 8.22 5.96
C SER A 111 19.09 9.47 5.52
N LEU A 112 19.50 10.57 6.12
CA LEU A 112 19.16 11.94 5.75
C LEU A 112 20.38 12.52 5.03
N GLU A 113 20.19 13.05 3.84
CA GLU A 113 21.22 13.83 3.14
C GLU A 113 20.73 15.25 2.97
N VAL A 114 21.50 16.20 3.46
CA VAL A 114 21.28 17.64 3.26
C VAL A 114 22.27 18.11 2.22
N ILE A 115 21.78 18.53 1.06
CA ILE A 115 22.59 19.02 -0.06
C ILE A 115 22.37 20.53 -0.16
N THR A 116 23.41 21.30 0.11
CA THR A 116 23.39 22.74 -0.03
C THR A 116 24.02 23.14 -1.36
N ARG A 117 23.38 24.04 -2.11
CA ARG A 117 23.85 24.56 -3.39
C ARG A 117 23.97 26.08 -3.31
N ASP A 118 24.94 26.62 -4.03
CA ASP A 118 25.06 28.08 -4.19
C ASP A 118 23.99 28.63 -5.16
N SER A 119 23.93 29.95 -5.31
CA SER A 119 23.01 30.63 -6.23
C SER A 119 23.21 30.25 -7.71
N ASN A 120 24.36 29.68 -8.06
CA ASN A 120 24.68 29.19 -9.41
C ASN A 120 24.31 27.72 -9.59
N GLY A 121 23.76 27.02 -8.55
CA GLY A 121 23.37 25.64 -8.58
C GLY A 121 24.49 24.63 -8.31
N ASN A 122 25.72 25.06 -8.01
CA ASN A 122 26.83 24.17 -7.69
C ASN A 122 26.67 23.66 -6.25
N ILE A 123 27.06 22.41 -6.02
CA ILE A 123 27.02 21.79 -4.68
C ILE A 123 28.10 22.47 -3.81
N LYS A 124 27.66 23.07 -2.71
CA LYS A 124 28.51 23.71 -1.72
C LYS A 124 28.88 22.75 -0.59
N ASP A 125 27.91 21.95 -0.14
CA ASP A 125 28.11 21.01 0.95
C ASP A 125 27.13 19.83 0.84
N ILE A 126 27.54 18.67 1.35
CA ILE A 126 26.69 17.48 1.49
C ILE A 126 26.91 16.92 2.89
N GLN A 127 25.89 17.08 3.74
CA GLN A 127 25.88 16.47 5.07
C GLN A 127 25.02 15.21 5.04
N LYS A 128 25.56 14.12 5.55
CA LYS A 128 24.85 12.84 5.63
C LYS A 128 24.77 12.39 7.08
N GLU A 129 23.55 12.07 7.51
CA GLU A 129 23.27 11.50 8.82
C GLU A 129 22.57 10.15 8.64
N ASP A 130 23.11 9.09 9.25
CA ASP A 130 22.53 7.76 9.19
C ASP A 130 21.45 7.60 10.28
N ILE A 131 20.22 7.30 9.85
CA ILE A 131 19.06 7.12 10.74
C ILE A 131 18.90 5.62 11.04
N GLN A 132 19.27 5.21 12.25
CA GLN A 132 19.29 3.79 12.61
C GLN A 132 17.90 3.17 12.86
N LYS A 133 16.91 3.93 13.31
CA LYS A 133 15.62 3.40 13.80
C LYS A 133 14.36 3.96 13.15
N GLY A 134 14.49 4.73 12.09
CA GLY A 134 13.34 5.28 11.36
C GLY A 134 12.60 4.20 10.56
N LYS A 135 11.31 3.98 10.84
CA LYS A 135 10.47 3.02 10.12
C LYS A 135 9.11 3.63 9.82
N TRP A 136 8.63 3.45 8.61
CA TRP A 136 7.26 3.72 8.20
C TRP A 136 6.51 2.42 8.05
N ASN A 137 5.33 2.36 8.65
CA ASN A 137 4.40 1.24 8.51
C ASN A 137 3.14 1.74 7.85
N THR A 138 2.68 1.03 6.85
CA THR A 138 1.43 1.32 6.17
C THR A 138 0.58 0.06 6.11
N GLN A 139 -0.72 0.23 6.24
CA GLN A 139 -1.70 -0.83 6.04
C GLN A 139 -2.59 -0.42 4.88
N GLN A 140 -2.82 -1.32 3.95
CA GLN A 140 -3.53 -1.03 2.71
C GLN A 140 -4.46 -2.18 2.35
N LEU A 141 -5.69 -1.85 2.01
CA LEU A 141 -6.64 -2.75 1.36
C LEU A 141 -6.46 -2.60 -0.14
N ASN A 142 -6.25 -3.70 -0.85
CA ASN A 142 -6.02 -3.73 -2.28
C ASN A 142 -7.12 -4.49 -2.99
N ILE A 143 -7.45 -4.04 -4.19
CA ILE A 143 -8.30 -4.73 -5.16
C ILE A 143 -7.44 -4.95 -6.41
N PRO A 144 -6.69 -6.06 -6.48
CA PRO A 144 -5.93 -6.43 -7.66
C PRO A 144 -6.85 -7.00 -8.74
N LEU A 145 -6.59 -6.62 -9.99
CA LEU A 145 -7.22 -7.15 -11.19
C LEU A 145 -6.12 -7.61 -12.14
N TRP A 146 -6.13 -8.89 -12.51
CA TRP A 146 -5.10 -9.52 -13.31
C TRP A 146 -5.66 -10.16 -14.57
N VAL A 147 -4.91 -10.05 -15.65
CA VAL A 147 -5.05 -10.88 -16.85
C VAL A 147 -3.86 -11.82 -16.88
N LYS A 148 -4.11 -13.11 -17.07
CA LYS A 148 -3.12 -14.19 -17.01
C LYS A 148 -3.19 -15.04 -18.27
N TYR A 149 -2.05 -15.53 -18.72
CA TYR A 149 -1.98 -16.46 -19.84
C TYR A 149 -1.26 -17.74 -19.41
N ASP A 150 -1.93 -18.89 -19.56
CA ASP A 150 -1.39 -20.19 -19.13
C ASP A 150 -0.50 -20.82 -20.19
N ILE A 151 0.69 -21.20 -19.77
CA ILE A 151 1.67 -21.93 -20.57
C ILE A 151 2.12 -23.14 -19.73
N ALA A 152 1.36 -24.23 -19.82
CA ALA A 152 1.64 -25.48 -19.07
C ALA A 152 1.83 -25.26 -17.56
N GLY A 153 0.92 -24.50 -16.93
CA GLY A 153 0.93 -24.20 -15.50
C GLY A 153 1.73 -22.95 -15.12
N PHE A 154 2.63 -22.46 -15.97
CA PHE A 154 3.26 -21.16 -15.81
C PHE A 154 2.36 -20.07 -16.39
N ARG A 155 1.99 -19.08 -15.56
CA ARG A 155 1.04 -18.03 -15.93
C ARG A 155 1.67 -16.64 -15.76
N PRO A 156 2.32 -16.07 -16.80
CA PRO A 156 2.62 -14.65 -16.81
C PRO A 156 1.34 -13.85 -16.66
N LYS A 157 1.43 -12.74 -15.93
CA LYS A 157 0.28 -11.89 -15.64
C LYS A 157 0.62 -10.41 -15.67
N VAL A 158 -0.34 -9.63 -16.14
CA VAL A 158 -0.32 -8.17 -16.08
C VAL A 158 -1.62 -7.69 -15.46
N GLY A 159 -1.59 -6.55 -14.80
CA GLY A 159 -2.79 -6.07 -14.16
C GLY A 159 -2.67 -4.69 -13.56
N VAL A 160 -3.74 -4.33 -12.86
CA VAL A 160 -3.84 -3.09 -12.10
C VAL A 160 -4.14 -3.40 -10.64
N ASN A 161 -3.71 -2.53 -9.77
CA ASN A 161 -4.01 -2.60 -8.35
C ASN A 161 -4.66 -1.29 -7.88
N LEU A 162 -5.83 -1.41 -7.27
CA LEU A 162 -6.53 -0.29 -6.63
C LEU A 162 -6.32 -0.44 -5.12
N GLY A 163 -5.51 0.42 -4.54
CA GLY A 163 -5.19 0.41 -3.12
C GLY A 163 -5.97 1.46 -2.34
N TYR A 164 -6.39 1.12 -1.13
CA TYR A 164 -6.94 2.05 -0.17
C TYR A 164 -6.12 2.00 1.12
N LEU A 165 -5.40 3.09 1.38
CA LEU A 165 -4.54 3.25 2.54
C LEU A 165 -5.39 3.42 3.80
N THR A 166 -5.34 2.42 4.69
CA THR A 166 -6.15 2.39 5.92
C THR A 166 -5.44 3.05 7.09
N LYS A 167 -4.11 2.86 7.20
CA LYS A 167 -3.31 3.34 8.33
C LYS A 167 -1.89 3.69 7.90
N ILE A 168 -1.34 4.73 8.52
CA ILE A 168 0.08 5.10 8.45
C ILE A 168 0.60 5.24 9.89
N GLU A 169 1.72 4.63 10.19
CA GLU A 169 2.44 4.77 11.45
C GLU A 169 3.90 5.10 11.17
N ILE A 170 4.41 6.09 11.88
CA ILE A 170 5.83 6.40 11.90
C ILE A 170 6.38 5.92 13.23
N LYS A 171 7.46 5.15 13.19
CA LYS A 171 8.21 4.73 14.36
C LYS A 171 9.59 5.35 14.30
N GLY A 172 9.97 5.96 15.39
CA GLY A 172 11.27 6.59 15.60
C GLY A 172 11.78 6.39 17.02
N GLU A 173 12.99 6.83 17.28
CA GLU A 173 13.56 6.86 18.61
C GLU A 173 13.10 8.14 19.32
N GLY A 174 12.42 8.00 20.44
CA GLY A 174 12.04 9.12 21.31
C GLY A 174 13.13 9.48 22.33
N ASP A 175 12.89 10.52 23.14
CA ASP A 175 13.84 11.16 24.06
C ASP A 175 14.53 10.25 25.08
N ASN A 176 14.04 9.04 25.31
CA ASN A 176 14.61 8.09 26.28
C ASN A 176 15.03 6.76 25.63
N GLN A 177 15.47 6.77 24.37
CA GLN A 177 15.78 5.56 23.58
C GLN A 177 14.59 4.58 23.46
N LYS A 178 13.38 5.01 23.78
CA LYS A 178 12.16 4.23 23.61
C LYS A 178 11.60 4.43 22.20
N GLU A 179 11.15 3.34 21.58
CA GLU A 179 10.47 3.40 20.28
C GLU A 179 9.13 4.14 20.45
N GLU A 180 9.01 5.33 19.87
CA GLU A 180 7.75 6.07 19.82
C GLU A 180 7.03 5.79 18.52
N THR A 181 5.73 5.54 18.62
CA THR A 181 4.87 5.28 17.46
C THR A 181 3.86 6.41 17.32
N GLN A 182 3.93 7.14 16.21
CA GLN A 182 2.96 8.17 15.86
C GLN A 182 2.06 7.68 14.73
N SER A 183 0.76 7.64 14.97
CA SER A 183 -0.24 7.35 13.94
C SER A 183 -0.62 8.62 13.20
N LEU A 184 -0.50 8.61 11.87
CA LEU A 184 -0.88 9.72 11.02
C LEU A 184 -2.13 9.36 10.21
N PRO A 185 -3.15 10.22 10.18
CA PRO A 185 -4.27 10.01 9.29
C PRO A 185 -3.81 10.22 7.83
N PRO A 186 -3.99 9.22 6.94
CA PRO A 186 -3.64 9.37 5.53
C PRO A 186 -4.55 10.43 4.90
N LYS A 187 -3.94 11.46 4.28
CA LYS A 187 -4.67 12.52 3.58
C LYS A 187 -5.10 12.09 2.18
N LYS A 188 -4.22 11.43 1.44
CA LYS A 188 -4.54 10.74 0.18
C LYS A 188 -4.57 9.25 0.47
N ARG A 189 -5.73 8.61 0.23
CA ARG A 189 -5.96 7.21 0.60
C ARG A 189 -5.95 6.27 -0.59
N PHE A 190 -6.23 6.78 -1.79
CA PHE A 190 -6.30 5.94 -2.98
C PHE A 190 -4.95 5.85 -3.65
N ASP A 191 -4.53 4.63 -3.91
CA ASP A 191 -3.33 4.27 -4.66
C ASP A 191 -3.76 3.49 -5.91
N PHE A 192 -3.27 3.92 -7.06
CA PHE A 192 -3.43 3.21 -8.31
C PHE A 192 -2.07 2.75 -8.80
N GLY A 193 -1.96 1.50 -9.16
CA GLY A 193 -0.71 0.91 -9.62
C GLY A 193 -0.88 -0.04 -10.78
N LEU A 194 0.21 -0.25 -11.51
CA LEU A 194 0.35 -1.28 -12.52
C LEU A 194 1.11 -2.46 -11.93
N GLY A 195 0.73 -3.67 -12.32
CA GLY A 195 1.36 -4.90 -11.88
C GLY A 195 1.85 -5.76 -13.02
N LEU A 196 2.99 -6.38 -12.82
CA LEU A 196 3.56 -7.41 -13.68
C LEU A 196 4.00 -8.58 -12.81
N GLY A 197 3.78 -9.81 -13.25
CA GLY A 197 4.18 -10.97 -12.46
C GLY A 197 4.01 -12.29 -13.18
N ALA A 198 4.18 -13.34 -12.43
CA ALA A 198 3.94 -14.69 -12.88
C ALA A 198 3.43 -15.56 -11.72
N GLU A 199 2.69 -16.57 -12.08
CA GLU A 199 2.14 -17.59 -11.19
C GLU A 199 2.54 -18.95 -11.75
N TYR A 200 2.92 -19.88 -10.88
CA TYR A 200 3.15 -21.28 -11.25
C TYR A 200 2.16 -22.18 -10.52
N ASN A 201 1.28 -22.81 -11.29
CA ASN A 201 0.18 -23.63 -10.78
C ASN A 201 0.57 -25.10 -10.75
N LEU A 202 0.34 -25.75 -9.63
CA LEU A 202 0.45 -27.18 -9.46
C LEU A 202 -0.90 -27.88 -9.71
N PRO A 203 -0.92 -29.16 -10.14
CA PRO A 203 -2.14 -29.85 -10.52
C PRO A 203 -3.19 -29.95 -9.41
N PHE A 204 -2.78 -29.87 -8.14
CA PHE A 204 -3.66 -30.03 -6.98
C PHE A 204 -4.19 -28.69 -6.40
N GLY A 205 -4.08 -27.59 -7.17
CA GLY A 205 -4.63 -26.29 -6.80
C GLY A 205 -3.68 -25.35 -6.06
N LEU A 206 -2.55 -25.84 -5.56
CA LEU A 206 -1.50 -24.99 -4.99
C LEU A 206 -0.82 -24.18 -6.10
N PHE A 207 -0.46 -22.93 -5.83
CA PHE A 207 0.33 -22.13 -6.74
C PHE A 207 1.33 -21.24 -6.00
N PHE A 208 2.41 -20.91 -6.69
CA PHE A 208 3.40 -19.91 -6.28
C PHE A 208 3.18 -18.64 -7.10
N ASP A 209 3.35 -17.49 -6.46
CA ASP A 209 3.10 -16.18 -7.04
C ASP A 209 4.28 -15.25 -6.84
N ALA A 210 4.71 -14.59 -7.90
CA ALA A 210 5.70 -13.53 -7.85
C ALA A 210 5.18 -12.32 -8.65
N THR A 211 5.15 -11.14 -8.03
CA THR A 211 4.55 -9.95 -8.60
C THR A 211 5.37 -8.71 -8.27
N PHE A 212 5.49 -7.80 -9.22
CA PHE A 212 5.97 -6.45 -9.04
C PHE A 212 4.84 -5.47 -9.28
N ASN A 213 4.54 -4.64 -8.29
CA ASN A 213 3.54 -3.57 -8.35
C ASN A 213 4.24 -2.21 -8.35
N LEU A 214 3.91 -1.38 -9.34
CA LEU A 214 4.39 -0.01 -9.50
C LEU A 214 3.23 0.96 -9.23
N GLY A 215 3.23 1.62 -8.08
CA GLY A 215 2.28 2.69 -7.76
C GLY A 215 2.53 3.91 -8.64
N LEU A 216 1.48 4.41 -9.24
CA LEU A 216 1.49 5.61 -10.09
C LEU A 216 1.03 6.84 -9.33
N THR A 217 0.21 6.65 -8.30
CA THR A 217 -0.32 7.74 -7.48
C THR A 217 0.74 8.28 -6.54
N ASN A 218 0.87 9.60 -6.50
CA ASN A 218 1.65 10.25 -5.47
C ASN A 218 0.81 10.36 -4.17
N LEU A 219 1.18 9.58 -3.17
CA LEU A 219 0.51 9.52 -1.87
C LEU A 219 0.93 10.65 -0.91
N SER A 220 1.88 11.48 -1.31
CA SER A 220 2.30 12.66 -0.55
C SER A 220 1.35 13.84 -0.72
N ASN A 221 1.46 14.78 0.20
CA ASN A 221 0.78 16.06 0.10
C ASN A 221 1.50 16.97 -0.89
N GLU A 222 0.73 17.88 -1.51
CA GLU A 222 1.30 19.00 -2.25
C GLU A 222 2.04 19.94 -1.27
N SER A 223 3.16 20.53 -1.73
CA SER A 223 3.83 21.55 -0.94
C SER A 223 2.89 22.74 -0.74
N LYS A 224 2.78 23.19 0.49
CA LYS A 224 2.10 24.44 0.82
C LYS A 224 3.09 25.31 1.59
N THR A 225 3.32 26.50 1.07
CA THR A 225 4.01 27.57 1.78
C THR A 225 2.94 28.51 2.31
N GLU A 226 2.86 28.66 3.61
CA GLU A 226 2.01 29.66 4.25
C GLU A 226 2.90 30.84 4.63
N LEU A 227 2.52 32.04 4.19
CA LEU A 227 3.20 33.28 4.54
C LEU A 227 2.48 33.94 5.71
N ASP A 228 3.21 34.57 6.61
CA ASP A 228 2.66 35.45 7.64
C ASP A 228 2.20 36.78 7.02
N ASN A 229 1.54 37.62 7.84
CA ASN A 229 1.04 38.93 7.42
C ASN A 229 2.18 39.92 6.99
N GLN A 230 3.45 39.54 7.14
CA GLN A 230 4.62 40.27 6.74
C GLN A 230 5.34 39.67 5.53
N GLY A 231 4.70 38.64 4.88
CA GLY A 231 5.23 37.96 3.71
C GLY A 231 6.38 36.98 4.02
N ARG A 232 6.63 36.66 5.28
CA ARG A 232 7.63 35.66 5.68
C ARG A 232 7.00 34.27 5.72
N VAL A 233 7.79 33.25 5.40
CA VAL A 233 7.36 31.85 5.48
C VAL A 233 7.04 31.50 6.93
N SER A 234 5.75 31.37 7.27
CA SER A 234 5.28 30.98 8.60
C SER A 234 5.17 29.47 8.76
N SER A 235 4.86 28.76 7.68
CA SER A 235 4.94 27.31 7.64
C SER A 235 5.30 26.82 6.24
N PHE A 236 6.15 25.82 6.18
CA PHE A 236 6.53 25.14 4.95
C PHE A 236 6.22 23.64 5.07
N ARG A 237 5.40 23.16 4.14
CA ARG A 237 5.13 21.73 4.01
C ARG A 237 5.75 21.25 2.70
N PRO A 238 6.82 20.45 2.78
CA PRO A 238 7.49 19.95 1.59
C PRO A 238 6.58 19.04 0.77
N SER A 239 6.68 19.10 -0.55
CA SER A 239 6.17 18.05 -1.41
C SER A 239 7.20 16.95 -1.48
N ALA A 240 6.78 15.73 -1.17
CA ALA A 240 7.60 14.56 -1.40
C ALA A 240 6.91 13.68 -2.44
N GLU A 241 7.62 13.18 -3.42
CA GLU A 241 7.09 12.11 -4.26
C GLU A 241 7.11 10.79 -3.46
N PHE A 242 5.92 10.33 -3.11
CA PHE A 242 5.74 9.06 -2.43
C PHE A 242 4.96 8.11 -3.32
N LYS A 243 5.68 7.36 -4.15
CA LYS A 243 5.12 6.31 -5.01
C LYS A 243 5.50 4.94 -4.47
N ASN A 244 4.52 4.09 -4.35
CA ASN A 244 4.70 2.73 -3.82
C ASN A 244 5.32 1.82 -4.87
N ARG A 245 6.31 1.01 -4.49
CA ARG A 245 6.90 -0.03 -5.32
C ARG A 245 7.03 -1.28 -4.47
N VAL A 246 6.38 -2.37 -4.90
CA VAL A 246 6.27 -3.57 -4.08
C VAL A 246 6.62 -4.80 -4.89
N ILE A 247 7.59 -5.57 -4.41
CA ILE A 247 7.80 -6.94 -4.85
C ILE A 247 7.02 -7.84 -3.87
N GLN A 248 6.21 -8.74 -4.42
CA GLN A 248 5.45 -9.73 -3.67
C GLN A 248 5.91 -11.13 -4.06
N ILE A 249 6.08 -12.00 -3.08
CA ILE A 249 6.34 -13.42 -3.29
C ILE A 249 5.38 -14.17 -2.36
N GLY A 250 4.57 -15.04 -2.91
CA GLY A 250 3.52 -15.69 -2.15
C GLY A 250 3.19 -17.09 -2.61
N VAL A 251 2.30 -17.68 -1.88
CA VAL A 251 1.70 -18.98 -2.15
C VAL A 251 0.19 -18.84 -2.00
N GLY A 252 -0.55 -19.59 -2.79
CA GLY A 252 -2.01 -19.63 -2.69
C GLY A 252 -2.57 -20.97 -3.10
N TYR A 253 -3.87 -21.10 -2.88
CA TYR A 253 -4.63 -22.30 -3.19
C TYR A 253 -5.93 -21.93 -3.92
N LYS A 254 -6.23 -22.65 -4.98
CA LYS A 254 -7.47 -22.58 -5.77
C LYS A 254 -8.34 -23.77 -5.45
N PHE A 255 -9.57 -23.50 -5.07
CA PHE A 255 -10.58 -24.50 -4.72
C PHE A 255 -11.38 -24.94 -5.94
#